data_207e13ba39b499f1e81543da0ae7a1ea
#
_entry.id   207e13ba39b499f1e81543da0ae7a1ea
#
_cell.length_a   1.000
_cell.length_b   1.000
_cell.length_c   1.000
_cell.angle_alpha   90.00
_cell.angle_beta   90.00
_cell.angle_gamma   90.00
#
_symmetry.space_group_name_H-M   'P 1'
#
loop_
_entity.id
_entity.type
_entity.pdbx_description
1 polymer ?
#
loop_
_entity_poly.entity_id
_entity_poly.type
_entity_poly.pdbx_seq_one_letter_code
_entity_poly.pdbx_strand_id
1 'polypeptide(L)'
;MRGFGDQNNSKKKKIQNRTSYKYKIINLALNLHAKGKIPEALKYYEYCLNQGFNDYRIFSNYGIILKNEGKIIKAESLIRKAIELKPDFVDSYLNLGNILQDLGNFKDAELCLRKAIELKPDYAEAHLNLGNILKHLGQLEDAKLSYHKAIELKPDLTSAYFSISTLQYSNEDKIWRDQLFSDEILNKKSKKGQVDIYFARANILHKEKKYDDSSKFLQLANNLKFDLNPFNYENFLKKSRTLLLEMDKKILKKIELKNSSENIFIVGMPRCGSTLLESIISMNNNVYALGEINILEESYLEYKESKKKKRIDELYIEKVNKKTQLNITTNKWLYNYRYAGIISDEIPNSKIIHCYRNPLDNILSLYRAHFTKGNQYSSSLVNCAKVYLEQEKIMSIYKNKFQSKIYNLNYDLLVSNPDKEIKSLISWLGWNWQDLYLSPHQNTRAIATRSSVEVRSPINSKSIGGWKNYREMLKPALEILTQSEKYRKLLS
;
A
#
# COMPACT_ATOMS: atom_id res chain seq x y z
N MET A 1 -66.45 33.93 6.59
CA MET A 1 -65.57 32.77 6.70
C MET A 1 -64.65 32.69 5.45
N ARG A 2 -63.58 33.45 5.42
CA ARG A 2 -62.49 33.33 4.40
C ARG A 2 -61.21 33.37 5.23
N GLY A 3 -60.41 32.27 5.28
CA GLY A 3 -59.10 32.38 5.91
C GLY A 3 -58.33 31.08 6.18
N PHE A 4 -58.90 29.90 6.16
CA PHE A 4 -58.18 28.66 6.50
C PHE A 4 -57.72 27.85 5.26
N GLY A 5 -58.29 28.04 4.07
CA GLY A 5 -57.91 27.32 2.83
C GLY A 5 -56.66 27.86 2.17
N ASP A 6 -56.45 29.19 2.16
CA ASP A 6 -55.37 29.88 1.46
C ASP A 6 -53.99 29.74 2.13
N GLN A 7 -53.97 29.65 3.46
CA GLN A 7 -52.73 29.43 4.21
C GLN A 7 -52.17 27.98 4.04
N ASN A 8 -53.02 26.97 3.89
CA ASN A 8 -52.60 25.60 3.60
C ASN A 8 -52.11 25.43 2.15
N ASN A 9 -52.69 26.09 1.19
CA ASN A 9 -52.23 26.07 -0.22
C ASN A 9 -50.92 26.80 -0.40
N SER A 10 -50.68 27.92 0.28
CA SER A 10 -49.43 28.68 0.23
C SER A 10 -48.28 27.92 0.92
N LYS A 11 -48.55 27.23 2.06
CA LYS A 11 -47.57 26.36 2.70
C LYS A 11 -47.24 25.11 1.84
N LYS A 12 -48.23 24.47 1.23
CA LYS A 12 -47.98 23.33 0.29
C LYS A 12 -47.16 23.78 -0.95
N LYS A 13 -47.44 24.94 -1.57
CA LYS A 13 -46.64 25.49 -2.67
C LYS A 13 -45.19 25.79 -2.24
N LYS A 14 -44.98 26.39 -1.08
CA LYS A 14 -43.62 26.67 -0.55
C LYS A 14 -42.84 25.38 -0.29
N ILE A 15 -43.47 24.36 0.26
CA ILE A 15 -42.84 23.06 0.49
C ILE A 15 -42.52 22.37 -0.84
N GLN A 16 -43.43 22.37 -1.82
CA GLN A 16 -43.21 21.82 -3.15
C GLN A 16 -42.07 22.51 -3.90
N ASN A 17 -42.01 23.84 -3.84
CA ASN A 17 -40.94 24.63 -4.44
C ASN A 17 -39.57 24.33 -3.77
N ARG A 18 -39.54 24.21 -2.46
CA ARG A 18 -38.31 23.88 -1.70
C ARG A 18 -37.84 22.45 -2.01
N THR A 19 -38.73 21.51 -2.14
CA THR A 19 -38.43 20.12 -2.51
C THR A 19 -37.92 20.04 -3.94
N SER A 20 -38.57 20.72 -4.91
CA SER A 20 -38.13 20.80 -6.30
C SER A 20 -36.73 21.43 -6.43
N TYR A 21 -36.47 22.50 -5.68
CA TYR A 21 -35.16 23.17 -5.64
C TYR A 21 -34.06 22.22 -5.09
N LYS A 22 -34.33 21.52 -3.98
CA LYS A 22 -33.43 20.53 -3.43
C LYS A 22 -33.00 19.48 -4.45
N TYR A 23 -33.99 18.88 -5.14
CA TYR A 23 -33.69 17.84 -6.16
C TYR A 23 -32.88 18.39 -7.34
N LYS A 24 -33.15 19.63 -7.78
CA LYS A 24 -32.36 20.28 -8.84
C LYS A 24 -30.91 20.41 -8.48
N ILE A 25 -30.60 20.88 -7.26
CA ILE A 25 -29.21 21.05 -6.79
C ILE A 25 -28.52 19.69 -6.64
N ILE A 26 -29.19 18.69 -6.06
CA ILE A 26 -28.66 17.34 -5.93
C ILE A 26 -28.31 16.75 -7.30
N ASN A 27 -29.23 16.81 -8.25
CA ASN A 27 -29.01 16.29 -9.60
C ASN A 27 -27.92 17.06 -10.36
N LEU A 28 -27.77 18.37 -10.11
CA LEU A 28 -26.68 19.16 -10.68
C LEU A 28 -25.33 18.68 -10.13
N ALA A 29 -25.21 18.49 -8.81
CA ALA A 29 -24.00 17.97 -8.19
C ALA A 29 -23.60 16.58 -8.75
N LEU A 30 -24.58 15.68 -8.85
CA LEU A 30 -24.37 14.33 -9.39
C LEU A 30 -23.96 14.36 -10.88
N ASN A 31 -24.59 15.23 -11.69
CA ASN A 31 -24.27 15.39 -13.11
C ASN A 31 -22.86 15.98 -13.32
N LEU A 32 -22.46 16.96 -12.51
CA LEU A 32 -21.11 17.51 -12.55
C LEU A 32 -20.07 16.44 -12.20
N HIS A 33 -20.33 15.62 -11.18
CA HIS A 33 -19.47 14.50 -10.83
C HIS A 33 -19.36 13.49 -11.98
N ALA A 34 -20.47 13.08 -12.55
CA ALA A 34 -20.50 12.15 -13.69
C ALA A 34 -19.73 12.66 -14.91
N LYS A 35 -19.70 13.97 -15.11
CA LYS A 35 -18.92 14.64 -16.16
C LYS A 35 -17.44 14.86 -15.80
N GLY A 36 -16.98 14.37 -14.65
CA GLY A 36 -15.60 14.56 -14.17
C GLY A 36 -15.25 15.97 -13.69
N LYS A 37 -16.25 16.87 -13.58
CA LYS A 37 -16.08 18.26 -13.07
C LYS A 37 -16.03 18.23 -11.53
N ILE A 38 -15.02 17.60 -10.98
CA ILE A 38 -14.91 17.31 -9.53
C ILE A 38 -14.88 18.58 -8.67
N PRO A 39 -14.11 19.66 -9.01
CA PRO A 39 -14.10 20.88 -8.18
C PRO A 39 -15.46 21.57 -8.08
N GLU A 40 -16.24 21.57 -9.17
CA GLU A 40 -17.59 22.14 -9.16
C GLU A 40 -18.56 21.23 -8.39
N ALA A 41 -18.50 19.92 -8.59
CA ALA A 41 -19.32 18.96 -7.86
C ALA A 41 -19.11 19.06 -6.34
N LEU A 42 -17.85 19.23 -5.89
CA LEU A 42 -17.51 19.42 -4.47
C LEU A 42 -18.25 20.60 -3.84
N LYS A 43 -18.27 21.77 -4.49
CA LYS A 43 -18.97 22.96 -4.00
C LYS A 43 -20.46 22.67 -3.77
N TYR A 44 -21.09 21.93 -4.68
CA TYR A 44 -22.51 21.58 -4.55
C TYR A 44 -22.73 20.49 -3.49
N TYR A 45 -21.83 19.53 -3.32
CA TYR A 45 -21.91 18.56 -2.24
C TYR A 45 -21.80 19.22 -0.86
N GLU A 46 -20.84 20.11 -0.68
CA GLU A 46 -20.68 20.90 0.55
C GLU A 46 -21.91 21.78 0.80
N TYR A 47 -22.42 22.46 -0.23
CA TYR A 47 -23.66 23.22 -0.14
C TYR A 47 -24.84 22.35 0.33
N CYS A 48 -25.02 21.17 -0.28
CA CYS A 48 -26.11 20.27 0.09
C CYS A 48 -26.00 19.83 1.57
N LEU A 49 -24.81 19.51 2.06
CA LEU A 49 -24.58 19.12 3.45
C LEU A 49 -24.86 20.30 4.40
N ASN A 50 -24.40 21.51 4.08
CA ASN A 50 -24.63 22.73 4.86
C ASN A 50 -26.12 23.11 4.91
N GLN A 51 -26.90 22.78 3.89
CA GLN A 51 -28.35 22.96 3.86
C GLN A 51 -29.13 21.80 4.54
N GLY A 52 -28.42 20.80 5.09
CA GLY A 52 -29.04 19.63 5.72
C GLY A 52 -29.77 18.70 4.74
N PHE A 53 -29.33 18.65 3.46
CA PHE A 53 -29.97 17.76 2.49
C PHE A 53 -29.53 16.31 2.75
N ASN A 54 -30.45 15.50 3.22
CA ASN A 54 -30.24 14.07 3.46
C ASN A 54 -30.55 13.27 2.18
N ASP A 55 -29.51 13.03 1.37
CA ASP A 55 -29.56 12.19 0.17
C ASP A 55 -28.34 11.25 0.16
N TYR A 56 -28.60 9.95 0.20
CA TYR A 56 -27.54 8.92 0.28
C TYR A 56 -26.50 9.03 -0.85
N ARG A 57 -26.90 9.48 -2.05
CA ARG A 57 -26.02 9.63 -3.22
C ARG A 57 -24.98 10.72 -2.99
N ILE A 58 -25.37 11.84 -2.35
CA ILE A 58 -24.45 12.92 -2.00
C ILE A 58 -23.41 12.41 -1.01
N PHE A 59 -23.84 11.77 0.06
CA PHE A 59 -22.95 11.23 1.08
C PHE A 59 -21.99 10.21 0.49
N SER A 60 -22.47 9.29 -0.37
CA SER A 60 -21.64 8.28 -1.00
C SER A 60 -20.61 8.90 -1.96
N ASN A 61 -21.03 9.76 -2.88
CA ASN A 61 -20.14 10.34 -3.89
C ASN A 61 -19.13 11.31 -3.27
N TYR A 62 -19.55 12.12 -2.32
CA TYR A 62 -18.63 13.02 -1.61
C TYR A 62 -17.62 12.23 -0.78
N GLY A 63 -18.04 11.13 -0.13
CA GLY A 63 -17.16 10.22 0.57
C GLY A 63 -16.04 9.69 -0.32
N ILE A 64 -16.35 9.27 -1.56
CA ILE A 64 -15.33 8.80 -2.52
C ILE A 64 -14.34 9.91 -2.90
N ILE A 65 -14.81 11.13 -3.11
CA ILE A 65 -13.90 12.25 -3.41
C ILE A 65 -12.96 12.48 -2.24
N LEU A 66 -13.47 12.54 -1.00
CA LEU A 66 -12.65 12.73 0.20
C LEU A 66 -11.65 11.59 0.41
N LYS A 67 -12.03 10.34 0.10
CA LYS A 67 -11.11 9.20 0.08
C LYS A 67 -9.94 9.46 -0.87
N ASN A 68 -10.22 9.91 -2.09
CA ASN A 68 -9.21 10.20 -3.11
C ASN A 68 -8.30 11.38 -2.71
N GLU A 69 -8.80 12.32 -1.92
CA GLU A 69 -8.02 13.42 -1.31
C GLU A 69 -7.23 12.98 -0.06
N GLY A 70 -7.31 11.71 0.36
CA GLY A 70 -6.65 11.22 1.56
C GLY A 70 -7.37 11.52 2.87
N LYS A 71 -8.55 12.13 2.85
CA LYS A 71 -9.39 12.44 4.03
C LYS A 71 -10.21 11.22 4.46
N ILE A 72 -9.55 10.10 4.72
CA ILE A 72 -10.15 8.75 4.81
C ILE A 72 -11.17 8.65 5.94
N ILE A 73 -10.90 9.23 7.12
CA ILE A 73 -11.83 9.18 8.27
C ILE A 73 -13.15 9.91 7.97
N LYS A 74 -13.07 11.09 7.32
CA LYS A 74 -14.27 11.81 6.92
C LYS A 74 -15.04 11.05 5.84
N ALA A 75 -14.33 10.42 4.91
CA ALA A 75 -14.92 9.58 3.88
C ALA A 75 -15.71 8.42 4.49
N GLU A 76 -15.14 7.70 5.46
CA GLU A 76 -15.82 6.62 6.18
C GLU A 76 -17.13 7.10 6.82
N SER A 77 -17.09 8.21 7.56
CA SER A 77 -18.28 8.76 8.22
C SER A 77 -19.40 9.09 7.22
N LEU A 78 -19.06 9.67 6.07
CA LEU A 78 -20.06 9.99 5.04
C LEU A 78 -20.64 8.72 4.40
N ILE A 79 -19.83 7.73 4.07
CA ILE A 79 -20.34 6.47 3.50
C ILE A 79 -21.23 5.71 4.47
N ARG A 80 -20.88 5.66 5.77
CA ARG A 80 -21.76 5.09 6.81
C ARG A 80 -23.09 5.82 6.86
N LYS A 81 -23.08 7.16 6.73
CA LYS A 81 -24.33 7.94 6.66
C LYS A 81 -25.15 7.64 5.42
N ALA A 82 -24.52 7.36 4.28
CA ALA A 82 -25.22 6.92 3.07
C ALA A 82 -25.92 5.58 3.28
N ILE A 83 -25.29 4.62 3.97
CA ILE A 83 -25.86 3.31 4.32
C ILE A 83 -27.04 3.46 5.29
N GLU A 84 -26.91 4.34 6.32
CA GLU A 84 -28.04 4.62 7.24
C GLU A 84 -29.28 5.15 6.50
N LEU A 85 -29.08 6.03 5.49
CA LEU A 85 -30.15 6.62 4.73
C LEU A 85 -30.77 5.66 3.71
N LYS A 86 -29.96 4.73 3.19
CA LYS A 86 -30.40 3.73 2.21
C LYS A 86 -29.62 2.42 2.40
N PRO A 87 -30.11 1.50 3.25
CA PRO A 87 -29.43 0.26 3.60
C PRO A 87 -29.28 -0.76 2.44
N ASP A 88 -30.00 -0.60 1.35
CA ASP A 88 -29.93 -1.43 0.15
C ASP A 88 -29.06 -0.79 -0.98
N PHE A 89 -28.36 0.33 -0.69
CA PHE A 89 -27.49 0.98 -1.67
C PHE A 89 -26.14 0.27 -1.78
N VAL A 90 -26.04 -0.66 -2.70
CA VAL A 90 -24.92 -1.58 -2.89
C VAL A 90 -23.57 -0.87 -2.98
N ASP A 91 -23.48 0.24 -3.76
CA ASP A 91 -22.24 0.96 -3.98
C ASP A 91 -21.63 1.53 -2.69
N SER A 92 -22.46 1.88 -1.69
CA SER A 92 -21.95 2.34 -0.40
C SER A 92 -21.21 1.22 0.36
N TYR A 93 -21.67 -0.02 0.29
CA TYR A 93 -20.96 -1.14 0.92
C TYR A 93 -19.63 -1.45 0.20
N LEU A 94 -19.61 -1.43 -1.14
CA LEU A 94 -18.38 -1.54 -1.91
C LEU A 94 -17.37 -0.44 -1.51
N ASN A 95 -17.85 0.80 -1.44
CA ASN A 95 -17.04 1.96 -1.11
C ASN A 95 -16.53 1.91 0.34
N LEU A 96 -17.38 1.50 1.29
CA LEU A 96 -16.99 1.32 2.69
C LEU A 96 -15.94 0.20 2.83
N GLY A 97 -16.11 -0.91 2.13
CA GLY A 97 -15.13 -1.99 2.09
C GLY A 97 -13.76 -1.51 1.62
N ASN A 98 -13.72 -0.69 0.57
CA ASN A 98 -12.48 -0.09 0.06
C ASN A 98 -11.84 0.92 1.05
N ILE A 99 -12.65 1.70 1.76
CA ILE A 99 -12.17 2.64 2.78
C ILE A 99 -11.61 1.89 3.98
N LEU A 100 -12.30 0.86 4.44
CA LEU A 100 -11.87 0.02 5.55
C LEU A 100 -10.59 -0.75 5.23
N GLN A 101 -10.41 -1.18 3.96
CA GLN A 101 -9.15 -1.73 3.47
C GLN A 101 -8.01 -0.72 3.58
N ASP A 102 -8.21 0.53 3.15
CA ASP A 102 -7.20 1.59 3.23
C ASP A 102 -6.86 1.94 4.69
N LEU A 103 -7.81 1.76 5.62
CA LEU A 103 -7.61 1.91 7.07
C LEU A 103 -6.95 0.69 7.73
N GLY A 104 -6.78 -0.43 7.00
CA GLY A 104 -6.26 -1.70 7.52
C GLY A 104 -7.27 -2.53 8.31
N ASN A 105 -8.56 -2.14 8.30
CA ASN A 105 -9.63 -2.88 8.97
C ASN A 105 -10.23 -3.95 8.03
N PHE A 106 -9.45 -5.02 7.80
CA PHE A 106 -9.77 -6.02 6.79
C PHE A 106 -11.00 -6.89 7.14
N LYS A 107 -11.26 -7.16 8.43
CA LYS A 107 -12.42 -7.96 8.84
C LYS A 107 -13.73 -7.23 8.54
N ASP A 108 -13.82 -5.95 8.89
CA ASP A 108 -15.02 -5.17 8.60
C ASP A 108 -15.15 -4.88 7.10
N ALA A 109 -14.02 -4.74 6.37
CA ALA A 109 -14.02 -4.62 4.91
C ALA A 109 -14.62 -5.87 4.25
N GLU A 110 -14.26 -7.08 4.73
CA GLU A 110 -14.85 -8.34 4.27
C GLU A 110 -16.37 -8.36 4.47
N LEU A 111 -16.84 -8.01 5.68
CA LEU A 111 -18.27 -7.98 5.98
C LEU A 111 -19.04 -7.04 5.04
N CYS A 112 -18.50 -5.84 4.79
CA CYS A 112 -19.11 -4.89 3.86
C CYS A 112 -19.17 -5.43 2.44
N LEU A 113 -18.10 -6.07 1.94
CA LEU A 113 -18.05 -6.60 0.59
C LEU A 113 -18.96 -7.83 0.42
N ARG A 114 -19.06 -8.70 1.43
CA ARG A 114 -20.05 -9.79 1.45
C ARG A 114 -21.48 -9.25 1.42
N LYS A 115 -21.76 -8.16 2.14
CA LYS A 115 -23.08 -7.50 2.08
C LYS A 115 -23.37 -6.90 0.70
N ALA A 116 -22.37 -6.31 0.05
CA ALA A 116 -22.51 -5.83 -1.33
C ALA A 116 -22.86 -6.96 -2.30
N ILE A 117 -22.22 -8.14 -2.15
CA ILE A 117 -22.48 -9.34 -2.96
C ILE A 117 -23.86 -9.94 -2.64
N GLU A 118 -24.27 -9.96 -1.38
CA GLU A 118 -25.62 -10.40 -0.98
C GLU A 118 -26.71 -9.57 -1.66
N LEU A 119 -26.54 -8.24 -1.69
CA LEU A 119 -27.49 -7.31 -2.31
C LEU A 119 -27.41 -7.36 -3.85
N LYS A 120 -26.25 -7.65 -4.42
CA LYS A 120 -26.02 -7.73 -5.85
C LYS A 120 -25.01 -8.84 -6.18
N PRO A 121 -25.46 -10.11 -6.37
CA PRO A 121 -24.58 -11.26 -6.59
C PRO A 121 -23.71 -11.19 -7.85
N ASP A 122 -24.13 -10.44 -8.86
CA ASP A 122 -23.44 -10.22 -10.14
C ASP A 122 -22.49 -9.01 -10.15
N TYR A 123 -22.11 -8.50 -8.97
CA TYR A 123 -21.23 -7.33 -8.87
C TYR A 123 -19.74 -7.72 -8.94
N ALA A 124 -19.19 -7.79 -10.13
CA ALA A 124 -17.82 -8.25 -10.40
C ALA A 124 -16.76 -7.50 -9.56
N GLU A 125 -16.89 -6.17 -9.41
CA GLU A 125 -15.97 -5.36 -8.62
C GLU A 125 -16.02 -5.70 -7.12
N ALA A 126 -17.17 -6.10 -6.58
CA ALA A 126 -17.28 -6.54 -5.19
C ALA A 126 -16.57 -7.89 -4.99
N HIS A 127 -16.71 -8.82 -5.92
CA HIS A 127 -15.96 -10.08 -5.91
C HIS A 127 -14.45 -9.85 -6.02
N LEU A 128 -13.98 -8.98 -6.92
CA LEU A 128 -12.57 -8.62 -7.03
C LEU A 128 -12.03 -8.06 -5.71
N ASN A 129 -12.75 -7.11 -5.09
CA ASN A 129 -12.31 -6.47 -3.85
C ASN A 129 -12.36 -7.44 -2.67
N LEU A 130 -13.37 -8.33 -2.61
CA LEU A 130 -13.42 -9.41 -1.62
C LEU A 130 -12.20 -10.33 -1.75
N GLY A 131 -11.84 -10.73 -2.97
CA GLY A 131 -10.64 -11.52 -3.23
C GLY A 131 -9.36 -10.82 -2.75
N ASN A 132 -9.26 -9.48 -2.92
CA ASN A 132 -8.12 -8.71 -2.40
C ASN A 132 -8.07 -8.74 -0.86
N ILE A 133 -9.20 -8.58 -0.18
CA ILE A 133 -9.29 -8.65 1.29
C ILE A 133 -8.93 -10.04 1.79
N LEU A 134 -9.50 -11.10 1.21
CA LEU A 134 -9.22 -12.48 1.58
C LEU A 134 -7.74 -12.83 1.41
N LYS A 135 -7.10 -12.33 0.33
CA LYS A 135 -5.65 -12.45 0.14
C LYS A 135 -4.85 -11.77 1.26
N HIS A 136 -5.25 -10.58 1.71
CA HIS A 136 -4.60 -9.89 2.83
C HIS A 136 -4.79 -10.64 4.16
N LEU A 137 -5.93 -11.28 4.35
CA LEU A 137 -6.23 -12.14 5.50
C LEU A 137 -5.51 -13.50 5.43
N GLY A 138 -4.94 -13.88 4.27
CA GLY A 138 -4.26 -15.14 4.07
C GLY A 138 -5.18 -16.29 3.62
N GLN A 139 -6.45 -16.03 3.35
CA GLN A 139 -7.45 -16.98 2.83
C GLN A 139 -7.30 -17.10 1.30
N LEU A 140 -6.21 -17.77 0.85
CA LEU A 140 -5.78 -17.70 -0.55
C LEU A 140 -6.72 -18.46 -1.50
N GLU A 141 -7.31 -19.58 -1.07
CA GLU A 141 -8.25 -20.35 -1.89
C GLU A 141 -9.57 -19.58 -2.08
N ASP A 142 -10.11 -18.99 -1.02
CA ASP A 142 -11.32 -18.15 -1.11
C ASP A 142 -11.07 -16.90 -1.96
N ALA A 143 -9.86 -16.33 -1.87
CA ALA A 143 -9.45 -15.23 -2.73
C ALA A 143 -9.45 -15.64 -4.21
N LYS A 144 -8.93 -16.85 -4.52
CA LYS A 144 -8.90 -17.41 -5.87
C LYS A 144 -10.32 -17.57 -6.41
N LEU A 145 -11.23 -18.15 -5.62
CA LEU A 145 -12.64 -18.31 -6.01
C LEU A 145 -13.30 -16.96 -6.28
N SER A 146 -13.05 -15.97 -5.45
CA SER A 146 -13.59 -14.61 -5.63
C SER A 146 -13.08 -13.95 -6.91
N TYR A 147 -11.80 -14.13 -7.26
CA TYR A 147 -11.24 -13.60 -8.52
C TYR A 147 -11.81 -14.33 -9.74
N HIS A 148 -11.99 -15.66 -9.67
CA HIS A 148 -12.65 -16.42 -10.74
C HIS A 148 -14.05 -15.89 -10.99
N LYS A 149 -14.85 -15.68 -9.93
CA LYS A 149 -16.20 -15.14 -10.07
C LYS A 149 -16.19 -13.73 -10.68
N ALA A 150 -15.24 -12.88 -10.30
CA ALA A 150 -15.09 -11.55 -10.90
C ALA A 150 -14.79 -11.62 -12.42
N ILE A 151 -13.92 -12.55 -12.86
CA ILE A 151 -13.62 -12.77 -14.29
C ILE A 151 -14.83 -13.34 -15.04
N GLU A 152 -15.52 -14.30 -14.45
CA GLU A 152 -16.74 -14.89 -15.04
C GLU A 152 -17.81 -13.82 -15.29
N LEU A 153 -18.07 -12.98 -14.27
CA LEU A 153 -19.09 -11.92 -14.35
C LEU A 153 -18.69 -10.77 -15.28
N LYS A 154 -17.39 -10.47 -15.35
CA LYS A 154 -16.87 -9.37 -16.15
C LYS A 154 -15.53 -9.75 -16.79
N PRO A 155 -15.53 -10.46 -17.93
CA PRO A 155 -14.31 -10.93 -18.59
C PRO A 155 -13.36 -9.81 -19.06
N ASP A 156 -13.81 -8.57 -19.05
CA ASP A 156 -13.00 -7.42 -19.41
C ASP A 156 -12.40 -6.68 -18.19
N LEU A 157 -12.57 -7.20 -16.97
CA LEU A 157 -12.02 -6.63 -15.74
C LEU A 157 -10.54 -7.00 -15.58
N THR A 158 -9.65 -6.22 -16.22
CA THR A 158 -8.20 -6.52 -16.33
C THR A 158 -7.51 -6.70 -14.99
N SER A 159 -7.93 -5.95 -13.96
CA SER A 159 -7.39 -6.06 -12.60
C SER A 159 -7.66 -7.40 -11.91
N ALA A 160 -8.71 -8.12 -12.32
CA ALA A 160 -8.99 -9.46 -11.80
C ALA A 160 -7.96 -10.48 -12.32
N TYR A 161 -7.60 -10.41 -13.61
CA TYR A 161 -6.52 -11.24 -14.17
C TYR A 161 -5.18 -10.97 -13.50
N PHE A 162 -4.84 -9.70 -13.26
CA PHE A 162 -3.63 -9.38 -12.52
C PHE A 162 -3.69 -9.97 -11.11
N SER A 163 -4.80 -9.80 -10.39
CA SER A 163 -4.94 -10.27 -9.00
C SER A 163 -4.80 -11.78 -8.89
N ILE A 164 -5.50 -12.56 -9.73
CA ILE A 164 -5.41 -14.03 -9.72
C ILE A 164 -4.02 -14.50 -10.15
N SER A 165 -3.35 -13.82 -11.09
CA SER A 165 -2.00 -14.16 -11.52
C SER A 165 -0.96 -14.06 -10.40
N THR A 166 -1.26 -13.38 -9.30
CA THR A 166 -0.36 -13.29 -8.12
C THR A 166 -0.47 -14.49 -7.17
N LEU A 167 -1.55 -15.28 -7.26
CA LEU A 167 -1.77 -16.49 -6.45
C LEU A 167 -1.07 -17.72 -7.04
N GLN A 168 -1.10 -18.84 -6.33
CA GLN A 168 -0.63 -20.10 -6.90
C GLN A 168 -1.49 -20.49 -8.11
N TYR A 169 -0.81 -21.00 -9.14
CA TYR A 169 -1.40 -21.37 -10.41
C TYR A 169 -1.39 -22.89 -10.57
N SER A 170 -2.51 -23.45 -10.98
CA SER A 170 -2.65 -24.88 -11.29
C SER A 170 -3.13 -25.06 -12.73
N ASN A 171 -2.98 -26.28 -13.26
CA ASN A 171 -3.43 -26.59 -14.63
C ASN A 171 -4.96 -26.52 -14.81
N GLU A 172 -5.72 -26.50 -13.72
CA GLU A 172 -7.17 -26.32 -13.73
C GLU A 172 -7.60 -24.89 -14.12
N ASP A 173 -6.67 -23.94 -14.04
CA ASP A 173 -6.91 -22.52 -14.33
C ASP A 173 -6.88 -22.20 -15.86
N LYS A 174 -7.10 -23.20 -16.72
CA LYS A 174 -6.85 -23.11 -18.17
C LYS A 174 -7.72 -22.08 -18.86
N ILE A 175 -9.01 -21.99 -18.48
CA ILE A 175 -10.00 -21.13 -19.18
C ILE A 175 -9.60 -19.65 -19.10
N TRP A 176 -9.39 -19.11 -17.89
CA TRP A 176 -9.03 -17.72 -17.74
C TRP A 176 -7.60 -17.41 -18.26
N ARG A 177 -6.71 -18.43 -18.24
CA ARG A 177 -5.38 -18.32 -18.82
C ARG A 177 -5.47 -18.13 -20.32
N ASP A 178 -6.26 -18.93 -21.01
CA ASP A 178 -6.43 -18.82 -22.48
C ASP A 178 -7.06 -17.46 -22.84
N GLN A 179 -8.02 -16.99 -22.07
CA GLN A 179 -8.56 -15.63 -22.21
C GLN A 179 -7.47 -14.56 -21.97
N LEU A 180 -6.64 -14.70 -20.94
CA LEU A 180 -5.55 -13.77 -20.65
C LEU A 180 -4.55 -13.66 -21.81
N PHE A 181 -4.29 -14.76 -22.51
CA PHE A 181 -3.33 -14.78 -23.63
C PHE A 181 -3.95 -14.53 -25.00
N SER A 182 -5.27 -14.39 -25.10
CA SER A 182 -5.94 -14.00 -26.35
C SER A 182 -5.62 -12.56 -26.73
N ASP A 183 -5.54 -12.27 -28.03
CA ASP A 183 -5.34 -10.89 -28.51
C ASP A 183 -6.55 -10.01 -28.25
N GLU A 184 -7.73 -10.60 -28.17
CA GLU A 184 -9.00 -9.91 -27.93
C GLU A 184 -9.03 -9.19 -26.59
N ILE A 185 -8.35 -9.71 -25.54
CA ILE A 185 -8.34 -9.11 -24.21
C ILE A 185 -7.71 -7.72 -24.19
N LEU A 186 -6.84 -7.40 -25.15
CA LEU A 186 -6.20 -6.09 -25.27
C LEU A 186 -7.02 -5.10 -26.10
N ASN A 187 -8.03 -5.59 -26.88
CA ASN A 187 -8.84 -4.75 -27.73
C ASN A 187 -9.58 -3.67 -26.93
N LYS A 188 -9.47 -2.41 -27.37
CA LYS A 188 -10.13 -1.25 -26.76
C LYS A 188 -9.81 -1.03 -25.27
N LYS A 189 -8.76 -1.64 -24.71
CA LYS A 189 -8.34 -1.39 -23.33
C LYS A 189 -7.60 -0.08 -23.18
N SER A 190 -7.86 0.61 -22.07
CA SER A 190 -7.05 1.74 -21.65
C SER A 190 -5.60 1.30 -21.41
N LYS A 191 -4.63 2.23 -21.53
CA LYS A 191 -3.23 1.93 -21.19
C LYS A 191 -3.07 1.28 -19.82
N LYS A 192 -3.87 1.70 -18.81
CA LYS A 192 -3.87 1.08 -17.49
C LYS A 192 -4.32 -0.37 -17.52
N GLY A 193 -5.37 -0.71 -18.26
CA GLY A 193 -5.82 -2.08 -18.43
C GLY A 193 -4.79 -2.95 -19.16
N GLN A 194 -4.09 -2.41 -20.16
CA GLN A 194 -2.99 -3.12 -20.83
C GLN A 194 -1.84 -3.41 -19.86
N VAL A 195 -1.51 -2.48 -18.96
CA VAL A 195 -0.50 -2.70 -17.90
C VAL A 195 -0.88 -3.87 -17.02
N ASP A 196 -2.15 -3.96 -16.55
CA ASP A 196 -2.63 -5.08 -15.74
C ASP A 196 -2.46 -6.42 -16.48
N ILE A 197 -2.86 -6.49 -17.75
CA ILE A 197 -2.76 -7.70 -18.58
C ILE A 197 -1.30 -8.10 -18.81
N TYR A 198 -0.42 -7.17 -19.14
CA TYR A 198 0.99 -7.50 -19.37
C TYR A 198 1.67 -8.00 -18.08
N PHE A 199 1.40 -7.39 -16.92
CA PHE A 199 1.90 -7.93 -15.65
C PHE A 199 1.31 -9.32 -15.35
N ALA A 200 0.02 -9.55 -15.64
CA ALA A 200 -0.59 -10.86 -15.45
C ALA A 200 0.07 -11.93 -16.34
N ARG A 201 0.26 -11.64 -17.63
CA ARG A 201 0.99 -12.53 -18.57
C ARG A 201 2.40 -12.82 -18.08
N ALA A 202 3.13 -11.79 -17.67
CA ALA A 202 4.48 -11.94 -17.12
C ALA A 202 4.52 -12.83 -15.87
N ASN A 203 3.55 -12.69 -14.96
CA ASN A 203 3.46 -13.51 -13.76
C ASN A 203 3.24 -14.99 -14.09
N ILE A 204 2.33 -15.30 -15.01
CA ILE A 204 2.04 -16.69 -15.42
C ILE A 204 3.28 -17.31 -16.10
N LEU A 205 3.86 -16.61 -17.07
CA LEU A 205 5.06 -17.09 -17.78
C LEU A 205 6.25 -17.31 -16.84
N HIS A 206 6.43 -16.44 -15.82
CA HIS A 206 7.42 -16.67 -14.78
C HIS A 206 7.19 -17.99 -14.02
N LYS A 207 5.94 -18.28 -13.65
CA LYS A 207 5.58 -19.53 -12.96
C LYS A 207 5.78 -20.75 -13.83
N GLU A 208 5.54 -20.60 -15.13
CA GLU A 208 5.84 -21.59 -16.17
C GLU A 208 7.33 -21.68 -16.51
N LYS A 209 8.22 -20.90 -15.85
CA LYS A 209 9.66 -20.81 -16.12
C LYS A 209 10.02 -20.34 -17.54
N LYS A 210 9.10 -19.67 -18.25
CA LYS A 210 9.31 -19.05 -19.57
C LYS A 210 9.81 -17.62 -19.37
N TYR A 211 11.06 -17.49 -18.92
CA TYR A 211 11.61 -16.23 -18.42
C TYR A 211 11.80 -15.18 -19.50
N ASP A 212 12.19 -15.58 -20.72
CA ASP A 212 12.39 -14.66 -21.85
C ASP A 212 11.06 -13.99 -22.27
N ASP A 213 9.99 -14.77 -22.37
CA ASP A 213 8.68 -14.23 -22.69
C ASP A 213 8.11 -13.41 -21.54
N SER A 214 8.34 -13.85 -20.29
CA SER A 214 8.02 -13.04 -19.09
C SER A 214 8.73 -11.68 -19.15
N SER A 215 10.01 -11.64 -19.55
CA SER A 215 10.79 -10.42 -19.69
C SER A 215 10.19 -9.45 -20.71
N LYS A 216 9.75 -9.94 -21.86
CA LYS A 216 9.08 -9.12 -22.90
C LYS A 216 7.83 -8.43 -22.35
N PHE A 217 6.95 -9.18 -21.66
CA PHE A 217 5.74 -8.59 -21.08
C PHE A 217 6.04 -7.66 -19.92
N LEU A 218 7.07 -7.92 -19.10
CA LEU A 218 7.52 -6.99 -18.06
C LEU A 218 7.99 -5.66 -18.67
N GLN A 219 8.75 -5.70 -19.76
CA GLN A 219 9.20 -4.49 -20.45
C GLN A 219 8.02 -3.71 -21.03
N LEU A 220 7.07 -4.36 -21.71
CA LEU A 220 5.85 -3.71 -22.21
C LEU A 220 5.04 -3.05 -21.08
N ALA A 221 4.80 -3.78 -20.00
CA ALA A 221 4.06 -3.28 -18.86
C ALA A 221 4.73 -2.05 -18.22
N ASN A 222 6.04 -2.12 -17.98
CA ASN A 222 6.77 -1.07 -17.30
C ASN A 222 7.00 0.15 -18.19
N ASN A 223 7.18 -0.01 -19.49
CA ASN A 223 7.25 1.11 -20.45
C ASN A 223 5.94 1.92 -20.44
N LEU A 224 4.79 1.23 -20.60
CA LEU A 224 3.49 1.90 -20.51
C LEU A 224 3.27 2.58 -19.16
N LYS A 225 3.70 1.93 -18.07
CA LYS A 225 3.57 2.48 -16.72
C LYS A 225 4.45 3.70 -16.51
N PHE A 226 5.66 3.70 -17.09
CA PHE A 226 6.57 4.85 -17.06
C PHE A 226 6.01 6.03 -17.85
N ASP A 227 5.43 5.79 -19.03
CA ASP A 227 4.77 6.82 -19.84
C ASP A 227 3.58 7.45 -19.10
N LEU A 228 2.79 6.63 -18.38
CA LEU A 228 1.65 7.11 -17.60
C LEU A 228 2.06 7.92 -16.36
N ASN A 229 3.18 7.58 -15.74
CA ASN A 229 3.65 8.18 -14.49
C ASN A 229 5.18 8.29 -14.50
N PRO A 230 5.75 9.27 -15.17
CA PRO A 230 7.20 9.46 -15.24
C PRO A 230 7.80 9.68 -13.85
N PHE A 231 8.98 9.14 -13.62
CA PHE A 231 9.74 9.32 -12.38
C PHE A 231 10.77 10.42 -12.54
N ASN A 232 10.77 11.38 -11.61
CA ASN A 232 11.79 12.43 -11.54
C ASN A 232 12.81 12.08 -10.46
N TYR A 233 13.99 11.60 -10.88
CA TYR A 233 15.08 11.20 -10.00
C TYR A 233 15.66 12.37 -9.19
N GLU A 234 15.80 13.56 -9.78
CA GLU A 234 16.35 14.73 -9.10
C GLU A 234 15.45 15.19 -7.93
N ASN A 235 14.14 15.20 -8.14
CA ASN A 235 13.19 15.49 -7.05
C ASN A 235 13.27 14.46 -5.93
N PHE A 236 13.48 13.20 -6.28
CA PHE A 236 13.67 12.12 -5.30
C PHE A 236 14.94 12.34 -4.47
N LEU A 237 16.05 12.70 -5.10
CA LEU A 237 17.33 13.00 -4.44
C LEU A 237 17.25 14.23 -3.55
N LYS A 238 16.61 15.31 -4.03
CA LYS A 238 16.47 16.57 -3.29
C LYS A 238 15.91 16.34 -1.90
N LYS A 239 14.85 15.51 -1.77
CA LYS A 239 14.26 15.20 -0.47
C LYS A 239 15.26 14.51 0.47
N SER A 240 15.99 13.53 -0.03
CA SER A 240 16.99 12.80 0.75
C SER A 240 18.15 13.70 1.21
N ARG A 241 18.68 14.53 0.30
CA ARG A 241 19.77 15.46 0.57
C ARG A 241 19.37 16.54 1.58
N THR A 242 18.16 17.08 1.46
CA THR A 242 17.65 18.09 2.42
C THR A 242 17.60 17.52 3.84
N LEU A 243 17.13 16.30 4.01
CA LEU A 243 17.06 15.66 5.33
C LEU A 243 18.44 15.39 5.93
N LEU A 244 19.41 14.94 5.11
CA LEU A 244 20.80 14.77 5.56
C LEU A 244 21.40 16.09 6.03
N LEU A 245 21.27 17.18 5.27
CA LEU A 245 21.79 18.50 5.61
C LEU A 245 21.17 19.10 6.88
N GLU A 246 19.88 18.82 7.12
CA GLU A 246 19.20 19.27 8.33
C GLU A 246 19.72 18.55 9.58
N MET A 247 20.08 17.29 9.44
CA MET A 247 20.64 16.49 10.54
C MET A 247 22.04 16.93 10.93
N ASP A 248 22.88 17.31 9.97
CA ASP A 248 24.25 17.77 10.25
C ASP A 248 24.30 19.11 10.99
N LYS A 249 23.23 19.92 10.89
CA LYS A 249 23.11 21.23 11.53
C LYS A 249 22.56 21.19 12.97
N LYS A 250 22.05 20.06 13.43
CA LYS A 250 21.46 19.94 14.78
C LYS A 250 22.51 19.56 15.81
N ILE A 251 22.66 20.43 16.83
CA ILE A 251 23.38 20.11 18.08
C ILE A 251 22.43 19.24 18.91
N LEU A 252 22.81 17.98 19.11
CA LEU A 252 22.00 16.94 19.72
C LEU A 252 21.77 17.19 21.20
N LYS A 253 20.53 17.34 21.65
CA LYS A 253 20.16 17.17 23.05
C LYS A 253 19.68 15.73 23.26
N LYS A 254 20.47 14.96 24.01
CA LYS A 254 20.08 13.61 24.45
C LYS A 254 18.81 13.71 25.30
N ILE A 255 17.74 13.08 24.87
CA ILE A 255 16.49 12.99 25.62
C ILE A 255 16.42 11.57 26.17
N GLU A 256 16.69 11.41 27.45
CA GLU A 256 16.45 10.16 28.18
C GLU A 256 15.06 10.25 28.82
N LEU A 257 14.07 9.61 28.18
CA LEU A 257 12.78 9.35 28.84
C LEU A 257 12.86 7.96 29.47
N LYS A 258 12.89 7.90 30.79
CA LYS A 258 12.69 6.65 31.54
C LYS A 258 11.27 6.14 31.27
N ASN A 259 11.13 4.87 30.88
CA ASN A 259 9.86 4.18 30.60
C ASN A 259 9.14 4.57 29.30
N SER A 260 9.86 4.84 28.22
CA SER A 260 9.24 5.00 26.89
C SER A 260 9.02 3.67 26.16
N SER A 261 7.94 3.59 25.37
CA SER A 261 7.67 2.46 24.46
C SER A 261 8.85 2.19 23.53
N GLU A 262 9.09 0.93 23.21
CA GLU A 262 10.13 0.52 22.24
C GLU A 262 9.59 0.71 20.81
N ASN A 263 10.32 1.44 19.97
CA ASN A 263 9.94 1.78 18.61
C ASN A 263 10.95 1.18 17.62
N ILE A 264 10.55 0.15 16.89
CA ILE A 264 11.40 -0.57 15.93
C ILE A 264 11.06 -0.09 14.52
N PHE A 265 12.01 0.54 13.84
CA PHE A 265 11.86 1.00 12.48
C PHE A 265 12.51 0.02 11.51
N ILE A 266 11.72 -0.59 10.62
CA ILE A 266 12.22 -1.44 9.55
C ILE A 266 12.38 -0.59 8.30
N VAL A 267 13.62 -0.46 7.83
CA VAL A 267 13.98 0.39 6.70
C VAL A 267 14.73 -0.39 5.62
N GLY A 268 14.70 0.11 4.39
CA GLY A 268 15.39 -0.50 3.24
C GLY A 268 14.69 -0.21 1.92
N MET A 269 15.04 -0.96 0.89
CA MET A 269 14.32 -0.90 -0.38
C MET A 269 13.03 -1.72 -0.30
N PRO A 270 11.94 -1.32 -0.98
CA PRO A 270 10.82 -2.23 -1.18
C PRO A 270 11.30 -3.57 -1.76
N ARG A 271 10.66 -4.66 -1.37
CA ARG A 271 11.03 -6.04 -1.79
C ARG A 271 12.36 -6.55 -1.24
N CYS A 272 12.92 -5.96 -0.21
CA CYS A 272 14.14 -6.42 0.48
C CYS A 272 13.91 -7.55 1.49
N GLY A 273 12.67 -8.03 1.69
CA GLY A 273 12.32 -9.04 2.70
C GLY A 273 11.74 -8.46 4.00
N SER A 274 11.49 -7.16 4.05
CA SER A 274 10.96 -6.46 5.21
C SER A 274 9.62 -6.99 5.74
N THR A 275 8.78 -7.58 4.89
CA THR A 275 7.51 -8.20 5.32
C THR A 275 7.74 -9.49 6.09
N LEU A 276 8.69 -10.32 5.64
CA LEU A 276 9.10 -11.52 6.38
C LEU A 276 9.69 -11.13 7.74
N LEU A 277 10.59 -10.15 7.75
CA LEU A 277 11.19 -9.62 8.98
C LEU A 277 10.13 -9.14 9.97
N GLU A 278 9.17 -8.32 9.53
CA GLU A 278 8.09 -7.84 10.40
C GLU A 278 7.20 -9.00 10.88
N SER A 279 6.97 -10.03 10.03
CA SER A 279 6.22 -11.22 10.44
C SER A 279 6.96 -12.03 11.52
N ILE A 280 8.30 -12.13 11.45
CA ILE A 280 9.13 -12.77 12.49
C ILE A 280 9.02 -11.98 13.80
N ILE A 281 9.27 -10.68 13.76
CA ILE A 281 9.25 -9.83 14.97
C ILE A 281 7.88 -9.83 15.63
N SER A 282 6.81 -9.78 14.84
CA SER A 282 5.43 -9.76 15.34
C SER A 282 4.89 -11.15 15.72
N MET A 283 5.72 -12.20 15.75
CA MET A 283 5.42 -13.42 16.51
C MET A 283 5.48 -13.19 18.02
N ASN A 284 6.16 -12.14 18.48
CA ASN A 284 6.08 -11.69 19.86
C ASN A 284 4.74 -10.96 20.07
N ASN A 285 3.89 -11.51 20.95
CA ASN A 285 2.55 -10.97 21.23
C ASN A 285 2.54 -9.56 21.83
N ASN A 286 3.67 -9.09 22.38
CA ASN A 286 3.81 -7.73 22.90
C ASN A 286 4.10 -6.70 21.79
N VAL A 287 4.27 -7.13 20.55
CA VAL A 287 4.59 -6.28 19.40
C VAL A 287 3.35 -5.95 18.60
N TYR A 288 3.10 -4.67 18.42
CA TYR A 288 2.12 -4.19 17.45
C TYR A 288 2.78 -3.79 16.14
N ALA A 289 2.46 -4.49 15.07
CA ALA A 289 2.98 -4.19 13.74
C ALA A 289 2.13 -3.09 13.09
N LEU A 290 2.68 -1.87 13.01
CA LEU A 290 2.04 -0.74 12.33
C LEU A 290 2.02 -0.91 10.79
N GLY A 291 2.91 -1.76 10.23
CA GLY A 291 3.01 -1.98 8.80
C GLY A 291 3.58 -0.77 8.04
N GLU A 292 3.11 -0.57 6.81
CA GLU A 292 3.62 0.46 5.89
C GLU A 292 2.86 1.79 6.05
N ILE A 293 2.89 2.38 7.26
CA ILE A 293 2.24 3.67 7.53
C ILE A 293 3.25 4.80 7.72
N ASN A 294 2.91 5.98 7.20
CA ASN A 294 3.81 7.13 7.08
C ASN A 294 3.76 8.09 8.29
N ILE A 295 3.52 7.56 9.49
CA ILE A 295 3.35 8.38 10.71
C ILE A 295 4.55 9.28 10.99
N LEU A 296 5.78 8.80 10.79
CA LEU A 296 6.97 9.58 11.11
C LEU A 296 7.12 10.80 10.18
N GLU A 297 6.94 10.63 8.88
CA GLU A 297 7.00 11.74 7.92
C GLU A 297 5.88 12.75 8.17
N GLU A 298 4.67 12.29 8.47
CA GLU A 298 3.55 13.17 8.85
C GLU A 298 3.87 13.97 10.12
N SER A 299 4.47 13.34 11.13
CA SER A 299 4.90 14.01 12.37
C SER A 299 6.00 15.03 12.11
N TYR A 300 6.94 14.70 11.21
CA TYR A 300 7.98 15.62 10.80
C TYR A 300 7.45 16.83 10.04
N LEU A 301 6.49 16.64 9.13
CA LEU A 301 5.87 17.75 8.41
C LEU A 301 5.07 18.65 9.36
N GLU A 302 4.29 18.08 10.28
CA GLU A 302 3.56 18.83 11.31
C GLU A 302 4.49 19.63 12.23
N TYR A 303 5.63 19.03 12.61
CA TYR A 303 6.68 19.73 13.36
C TYR A 303 7.21 20.96 12.60
N LYS A 304 7.44 20.83 11.29
CA LYS A 304 7.89 21.94 10.43
C LYS A 304 6.82 23.05 10.32
N GLU A 305 5.57 22.67 10.10
CA GLU A 305 4.43 23.61 9.99
C GLU A 305 4.17 24.34 11.29
N SER A 306 4.35 23.68 12.45
CA SER A 306 4.22 24.27 13.76
C SER A 306 5.36 25.27 14.10
N LYS A 307 6.28 25.53 13.15
CA LYS A 307 7.50 26.32 13.36
C LYS A 307 8.34 25.81 14.55
N LYS A 308 8.38 24.48 14.71
CA LYS A 308 9.14 23.77 15.76
C LYS A 308 8.62 24.01 17.20
N LYS A 309 7.36 24.40 17.35
CA LYS A 309 6.74 24.57 18.68
C LYS A 309 6.37 23.25 19.37
N LYS A 310 6.11 22.19 18.57
CA LYS A 310 5.86 20.84 19.06
C LYS A 310 7.10 19.98 18.85
N ARG A 311 7.26 18.91 19.60
CA ARG A 311 8.38 17.96 19.44
C ARG A 311 7.98 16.84 18.48
N ILE A 312 8.95 16.31 17.74
CA ILE A 312 8.69 15.22 16.78
C ILE A 312 8.29 13.93 17.49
N ASP A 313 8.98 13.60 18.60
CA ASP A 313 8.68 12.41 19.41
C ASP A 313 7.26 12.46 19.99
N GLU A 314 6.83 13.60 20.53
CA GLU A 314 5.47 13.78 21.04
C GLU A 314 4.42 13.55 19.94
N LEU A 315 4.62 14.16 18.78
CA LEU A 315 3.73 14.00 17.61
C LEU A 315 3.68 12.56 17.10
N TYR A 316 4.84 11.89 17.06
CA TYR A 316 4.94 10.50 16.63
C TYR A 316 4.23 9.57 17.62
N ILE A 317 4.57 9.68 18.92
CA ILE A 317 4.00 8.84 19.98
C ILE A 317 2.48 9.05 20.10
N GLU A 318 1.99 10.29 20.00
CA GLU A 318 0.55 10.57 20.00
C GLU A 318 -0.19 9.81 18.89
N LYS A 319 0.38 9.81 17.67
CA LYS A 319 -0.20 9.11 16.52
C LYS A 319 -0.14 7.58 16.66
N VAL A 320 0.94 7.06 17.25
CA VAL A 320 1.10 5.62 17.54
C VAL A 320 0.10 5.18 18.61
N ASN A 321 -0.05 5.93 19.70
CA ASN A 321 -0.96 5.61 20.80
C ASN A 321 -2.45 5.60 20.37
N LYS A 322 -2.79 6.32 19.31
CA LYS A 322 -4.12 6.22 18.67
C LYS A 322 -4.36 4.87 17.97
N LYS A 323 -3.30 4.10 17.69
CA LYS A 323 -3.37 2.81 17.00
C LYS A 323 -3.27 1.62 17.96
N THR A 324 -2.49 1.75 19.02
CA THR A 324 -2.23 0.65 19.96
C THR A 324 -1.85 1.15 21.35
N GLN A 325 -2.09 0.32 22.35
CA GLN A 325 -1.61 0.50 23.73
C GLN A 325 -0.43 -0.44 24.05
N LEU A 326 0.02 -1.26 23.10
CA LEU A 326 1.18 -2.12 23.29
C LEU A 326 2.47 -1.30 23.34
N ASN A 327 3.39 -1.71 24.18
CA ASN A 327 4.63 -0.97 24.47
C ASN A 327 5.73 -1.19 23.42
N ILE A 328 5.58 -2.15 22.52
CA ILE A 328 6.54 -2.41 21.44
C ILE A 328 5.83 -2.24 20.10
N THR A 329 6.37 -1.42 19.23
CA THR A 329 5.80 -1.19 17.89
C THR A 329 6.82 -1.41 16.80
N THR A 330 6.39 -1.94 15.65
CA THR A 330 7.18 -1.88 14.41
C THR A 330 6.56 -0.89 13.44
N ASN A 331 7.38 -0.05 12.83
CA ASN A 331 6.99 0.81 11.71
C ASN A 331 7.83 0.43 10.50
N LYS A 332 7.18 -0.11 9.47
CA LYS A 332 7.81 -0.62 8.27
C LYS A 332 7.56 0.30 7.06
N TRP A 333 7.47 1.60 7.27
CA TRP A 333 7.57 2.56 6.18
C TRP A 333 9.00 2.63 5.70
N LEU A 334 9.30 1.91 4.63
CA LEU A 334 10.68 1.65 4.21
C LEU A 334 11.47 2.92 3.91
N TYR A 335 10.82 4.00 3.48
CA TYR A 335 11.43 5.31 3.26
C TYR A 335 11.85 6.04 4.54
N ASN A 336 11.54 5.49 5.72
CA ASN A 336 12.08 5.98 6.98
C ASN A 336 13.62 5.91 7.04
N TYR A 337 14.29 5.21 6.10
CA TYR A 337 15.73 5.29 5.98
C TYR A 337 16.25 6.72 5.81
N ARG A 338 15.46 7.61 5.18
CA ARG A 338 15.82 9.04 5.05
C ARG A 338 15.80 9.78 6.36
N TYR A 339 15.01 9.32 7.29
CA TYR A 339 14.79 9.87 8.63
C TYR A 339 15.60 9.14 9.71
N ALA A 340 16.52 8.22 9.35
CA ALA A 340 17.23 7.38 10.31
C ALA A 340 18.01 8.20 11.36
N GLY A 341 18.52 9.38 10.99
CA GLY A 341 19.10 10.32 11.93
C GLY A 341 18.09 10.87 12.94
N ILE A 342 16.91 11.32 12.47
CA ILE A 342 15.82 11.82 13.33
C ILE A 342 15.32 10.71 14.25
N ILE A 343 15.14 9.50 13.73
CA ILE A 343 14.76 8.33 14.52
C ILE A 343 15.76 8.11 15.64
N SER A 344 17.06 8.11 15.31
CA SER A 344 18.12 7.82 16.27
C SER A 344 18.27 8.88 17.36
N ASP A 345 18.07 10.15 17.01
CA ASP A 345 18.33 11.26 17.92
C ASP A 345 17.09 11.74 18.68
N GLU A 346 15.92 11.71 18.06
CA GLU A 346 14.71 12.35 18.58
C GLU A 346 13.62 11.38 19.02
N ILE A 347 13.59 10.13 18.50
CA ILE A 347 12.58 9.14 18.94
C ILE A 347 13.19 8.32 20.09
N PRO A 348 12.63 8.42 21.31
CA PRO A 348 13.16 7.69 22.45
C PRO A 348 12.99 6.18 22.28
N ASN A 349 13.91 5.39 22.86
CA ASN A 349 13.94 3.95 22.80
C ASN A 349 13.74 3.37 21.39
N SER A 350 14.35 4.04 20.38
CA SER A 350 14.25 3.64 18.99
C SER A 350 15.35 2.68 18.58
N LYS A 351 14.98 1.68 17.79
CA LYS A 351 15.88 0.74 17.11
C LYS A 351 15.58 0.75 15.62
N ILE A 352 16.61 0.64 14.79
CA ILE A 352 16.45 0.62 13.33
C ILE A 352 16.98 -0.71 12.81
N ILE A 353 16.19 -1.42 12.00
CA ILE A 353 16.63 -2.61 11.29
C ILE A 353 16.69 -2.27 9.81
N HIS A 354 17.91 -2.19 9.27
CA HIS A 354 18.14 -2.02 7.85
C HIS A 354 18.13 -3.37 7.15
N CYS A 355 17.03 -3.66 6.46
CA CYS A 355 16.87 -4.87 5.68
C CYS A 355 17.37 -4.64 4.25
N TYR A 356 18.27 -5.51 3.77
CA TYR A 356 18.82 -5.47 2.41
C TYR A 356 19.05 -6.89 1.87
N ARG A 357 19.22 -7.00 0.55
CA ARG A 357 19.46 -8.27 -0.15
C ARG A 357 20.32 -8.05 -1.40
N ASN A 358 20.61 -9.13 -2.13
CA ASN A 358 21.26 -9.00 -3.42
C ASN A 358 20.58 -7.92 -4.29
N PRO A 359 21.33 -6.93 -4.82
CA PRO A 359 20.75 -5.79 -5.52
C PRO A 359 19.98 -6.20 -6.79
N LEU A 360 20.45 -7.18 -7.56
CA LEU A 360 19.77 -7.62 -8.79
C LEU A 360 18.47 -8.38 -8.48
N ASP A 361 18.45 -9.22 -7.42
CA ASP A 361 17.21 -9.86 -6.96
C ASP A 361 16.21 -8.82 -6.42
N ASN A 362 16.69 -7.77 -5.74
CA ASN A 362 15.83 -6.69 -5.28
C ASN A 362 15.23 -5.91 -6.46
N ILE A 363 16.08 -5.51 -7.42
CA ILE A 363 15.65 -4.74 -8.60
C ILE A 363 14.70 -5.58 -9.46
N LEU A 364 14.98 -6.86 -9.68
CA LEU A 364 14.07 -7.76 -10.40
C LEU A 364 12.70 -7.82 -9.69
N SER A 365 12.71 -7.99 -8.38
CA SER A 365 11.48 -8.06 -7.59
C SER A 365 10.69 -6.74 -7.61
N LEU A 366 11.36 -5.59 -7.64
CA LEU A 366 10.76 -4.26 -7.84
C LEU A 366 10.12 -4.12 -9.23
N TYR A 367 10.87 -4.50 -10.27
CA TYR A 367 10.44 -4.37 -11.66
C TYR A 367 9.25 -5.29 -12.00
N ARG A 368 9.19 -6.46 -11.37
CA ARG A 368 8.06 -7.40 -11.43
C ARG A 368 6.85 -6.98 -10.60
N ALA A 369 7.02 -6.04 -9.66
CA ALA A 369 5.94 -5.62 -8.80
C ALA A 369 5.09 -4.52 -9.45
N HIS A 370 3.83 -4.80 -9.72
CA HIS A 370 2.91 -3.78 -10.20
C HIS A 370 2.46 -2.86 -9.05
N PHE A 371 3.25 -1.83 -8.74
CA PHE A 371 2.86 -0.79 -7.79
C PHE A 371 1.85 0.15 -8.44
N THR A 372 0.67 0.29 -7.87
CA THR A 372 -0.40 1.17 -8.35
C THR A 372 -0.25 2.61 -7.86
N LYS A 373 0.41 2.80 -6.71
CA LYS A 373 0.72 4.10 -6.11
C LYS A 373 2.14 4.06 -5.53
N GLY A 374 2.84 5.19 -5.56
CA GLY A 374 4.23 5.26 -5.11
C GLY A 374 5.20 4.43 -5.96
N ASN A 375 6.46 4.45 -5.61
CA ASN A 375 7.51 3.65 -6.25
C ASN A 375 7.59 3.79 -7.79
N GLN A 376 7.31 4.98 -8.35
CA GLN A 376 7.32 5.21 -9.81
C GLN A 376 8.63 4.79 -10.47
N TYR A 377 9.76 4.89 -9.76
CA TYR A 377 11.07 4.43 -10.24
C TYR A 377 11.10 2.94 -10.59
N SER A 378 10.20 2.13 -10.02
CA SER A 378 10.15 0.69 -10.25
C SER A 378 9.84 0.30 -11.70
N SER A 379 9.34 1.21 -12.51
CA SER A 379 9.09 1.00 -13.95
C SER A 379 10.31 1.23 -14.83
N SER A 380 11.49 1.54 -14.28
CA SER A 380 12.74 1.69 -15.00
C SER A 380 13.86 0.97 -14.26
N LEU A 381 14.51 0.02 -14.91
CA LEU A 381 15.65 -0.72 -14.36
C LEU A 381 16.80 0.22 -13.95
N VAL A 382 17.08 1.22 -14.78
CA VAL A 382 18.08 2.27 -14.49
C VAL A 382 17.71 3.05 -13.23
N ASN A 383 16.45 3.48 -13.11
CA ASN A 383 16.01 4.22 -11.92
C ASN A 383 15.97 3.34 -10.67
N CYS A 384 15.63 2.06 -10.81
CA CYS A 384 15.73 1.09 -9.70
C CYS A 384 17.16 1.02 -9.16
N ALA A 385 18.14 0.88 -10.04
CA ALA A 385 19.56 0.79 -9.67
C ALA A 385 20.06 2.10 -9.04
N LYS A 386 19.72 3.25 -9.60
CA LYS A 386 20.09 4.57 -9.07
C LYS A 386 19.50 4.79 -7.65
N VAL A 387 18.22 4.47 -7.46
CA VAL A 387 17.55 4.60 -6.15
C VAL A 387 18.13 3.63 -5.14
N TYR A 388 18.48 2.41 -5.56
CA TYR A 388 19.15 1.42 -4.71
C TYR A 388 20.49 1.94 -4.19
N LEU A 389 21.35 2.44 -5.08
CA LEU A 389 22.66 2.98 -4.71
C LEU A 389 22.54 4.21 -3.80
N GLU A 390 21.58 5.09 -4.04
CA GLU A 390 21.34 6.26 -3.18
C GLU A 390 20.89 5.84 -1.78
N GLN A 391 19.99 4.86 -1.68
CA GLN A 391 19.56 4.32 -0.39
C GLN A 391 20.72 3.70 0.39
N GLU A 392 21.59 2.93 -0.28
CA GLU A 392 22.78 2.36 0.35
C GLU A 392 23.73 3.45 0.86
N LYS A 393 23.98 4.49 0.04
CA LYS A 393 24.83 5.62 0.40
C LYS A 393 24.32 6.31 1.67
N ILE A 394 23.03 6.61 1.72
CA ILE A 394 22.39 7.24 2.89
C ILE A 394 22.53 6.35 4.13
N MET A 395 22.22 5.07 3.98
CA MET A 395 22.31 4.13 5.10
C MET A 395 23.76 3.92 5.56
N SER A 396 24.73 3.97 4.66
CA SER A 396 26.16 3.91 5.04
C SER A 396 26.55 5.07 5.95
N ILE A 397 26.09 6.28 5.64
CA ILE A 397 26.34 7.47 6.49
C ILE A 397 25.74 7.27 7.88
N TYR A 398 24.48 6.86 7.96
CA TYR A 398 23.80 6.67 9.25
C TYR A 398 24.36 5.50 10.06
N LYS A 399 24.76 4.41 9.42
CA LYS A 399 25.41 3.26 10.08
C LYS A 399 26.71 3.66 10.76
N ASN A 400 27.51 4.47 10.11
CA ASN A 400 28.76 4.97 10.71
C ASN A 400 28.50 5.87 11.92
N LYS A 401 27.42 6.67 11.90
CA LYS A 401 27.07 7.60 12.96
C LYS A 401 26.33 6.95 14.14
N PHE A 402 25.50 5.93 13.90
CA PHE A 402 24.55 5.35 14.86
C PHE A 402 24.68 3.83 14.98
N GLN A 403 25.91 3.30 15.04
CA GLN A 403 26.20 1.84 15.02
C GLN A 403 25.37 1.03 16.02
N SER A 404 25.23 1.49 17.27
CA SER A 404 24.51 0.77 18.33
C SER A 404 22.99 0.71 18.12
N LYS A 405 22.43 1.62 17.32
CA LYS A 405 20.99 1.73 17.07
C LYS A 405 20.54 1.08 15.76
N ILE A 406 21.46 0.69 14.87
CA ILE A 406 21.17 0.18 13.55
C ILE A 406 21.65 -1.27 13.40
N TYR A 407 20.72 -2.20 13.27
CA TYR A 407 21.00 -3.60 12.92
C TYR A 407 20.96 -3.80 11.41
N ASN A 408 21.95 -4.53 10.88
CA ASN A 408 22.05 -4.84 9.46
C ASN A 408 21.56 -6.25 9.19
N LEU A 409 20.35 -6.38 8.63
CA LEU A 409 19.79 -7.68 8.28
C LEU A 409 19.97 -7.96 6.79
N ASN A 410 20.76 -8.96 6.47
CA ASN A 410 20.84 -9.50 5.12
C ASN A 410 19.75 -10.54 4.90
N TYR A 411 18.78 -10.26 4.02
CA TYR A 411 17.69 -11.16 3.69
C TYR A 411 18.16 -12.52 3.14
N ASP A 412 19.19 -12.51 2.29
CA ASP A 412 19.68 -13.74 1.66
C ASP A 412 20.29 -14.68 2.70
N LEU A 413 21.00 -14.14 3.72
CA LEU A 413 21.48 -14.92 4.86
C LEU A 413 20.34 -15.37 5.76
N LEU A 414 19.35 -14.49 6.02
CA LEU A 414 18.18 -14.81 6.85
C LEU A 414 17.44 -16.03 6.32
N VAL A 415 17.20 -16.11 5.02
CA VAL A 415 16.44 -17.25 4.45
C VAL A 415 17.29 -18.48 4.19
N SER A 416 18.62 -18.34 4.13
CA SER A 416 19.56 -19.48 4.03
C SER A 416 19.90 -20.10 5.38
N ASN A 417 19.97 -19.29 6.44
CA ASN A 417 20.35 -19.71 7.79
C ASN A 417 19.40 -19.09 8.83
N PRO A 418 18.10 -19.37 8.78
CA PRO A 418 17.09 -18.66 9.55
C PRO A 418 17.32 -18.74 11.06
N ASP A 419 17.70 -19.91 11.61
CA ASP A 419 17.93 -20.10 13.03
C ASP A 419 19.02 -19.14 13.56
N LYS A 420 20.16 -19.10 12.89
CA LYS A 420 21.29 -18.23 13.28
C LYS A 420 20.94 -16.74 13.18
N GLU A 421 20.40 -16.33 12.06
CA GLU A 421 20.15 -14.91 11.78
C GLU A 421 19.01 -14.36 12.65
N ILE A 422 17.96 -15.16 12.90
CA ILE A 422 16.86 -14.75 13.77
C ILE A 422 17.32 -14.71 15.24
N LYS A 423 18.09 -15.68 15.72
CA LYS A 423 18.67 -15.66 17.08
C LYS A 423 19.53 -14.41 17.30
N SER A 424 20.38 -14.07 16.33
CA SER A 424 21.20 -12.86 16.37
C SER A 424 20.34 -11.60 16.46
N LEU A 425 19.29 -11.51 15.67
CA LEU A 425 18.35 -10.36 15.67
C LEU A 425 17.62 -10.25 17.02
N ILE A 426 17.05 -11.35 17.53
CA ILE A 426 16.31 -11.37 18.79
C ILE A 426 17.22 -11.01 19.97
N SER A 427 18.47 -11.52 19.99
CA SER A 427 19.49 -11.14 20.96
C SER A 427 19.82 -9.64 20.90
N TRP A 428 19.99 -9.06 19.68
CA TRP A 428 20.24 -7.62 19.53
C TRP A 428 19.06 -6.76 19.98
N LEU A 429 17.80 -7.25 19.77
CA LEU A 429 16.61 -6.60 20.33
C LEU A 429 16.56 -6.67 21.86
N GLY A 430 17.34 -7.55 22.50
CA GLY A 430 17.34 -7.78 23.95
C GLY A 430 16.15 -8.61 24.41
N TRP A 431 15.59 -9.43 23.50
CA TRP A 431 14.44 -10.30 23.80
C TRP A 431 14.83 -11.73 24.09
N ASN A 432 14.01 -12.43 24.85
CA ASN A 432 14.15 -13.86 25.08
C ASN A 432 13.80 -14.65 23.82
N TRP A 433 14.59 -15.70 23.54
CA TRP A 433 14.32 -16.59 22.42
C TRP A 433 13.01 -17.37 22.60
N GLN A 434 12.28 -17.52 21.52
CA GLN A 434 11.09 -18.39 21.41
C GLN A 434 11.12 -19.08 20.04
N ASP A 435 10.87 -20.40 19.99
CA ASP A 435 10.94 -21.16 18.74
C ASP A 435 9.91 -20.72 17.70
N LEU A 436 8.83 -20.08 18.15
CA LEU A 436 7.80 -19.53 17.25
C LEU A 436 8.34 -18.49 16.25
N TYR A 437 9.50 -17.84 16.55
CA TYR A 437 10.12 -16.91 15.60
C TYR A 437 10.58 -17.60 14.31
N LEU A 438 10.78 -18.92 14.31
CA LEU A 438 11.11 -19.71 13.12
C LEU A 438 9.88 -20.05 12.27
N SER A 439 8.67 -19.78 12.74
CA SER A 439 7.42 -20.10 12.07
C SER A 439 6.56 -18.86 11.72
N PRO A 440 7.13 -17.81 11.09
CA PRO A 440 6.41 -16.57 10.81
C PRO A 440 5.21 -16.74 9.86
N HIS A 441 5.15 -17.84 9.10
CA HIS A 441 4.02 -18.19 8.24
C HIS A 441 2.73 -18.51 9.02
N GLN A 442 2.85 -18.87 10.32
CA GLN A 442 1.72 -19.10 11.23
C GLN A 442 1.17 -17.80 11.81
N ASN A 443 1.78 -16.65 11.53
CA ASN A 443 1.29 -15.37 11.99
C ASN A 443 -0.06 -15.04 11.32
N THR A 444 -1.11 -14.91 12.12
CA THR A 444 -2.49 -14.71 11.66
C THR A 444 -2.83 -13.26 11.32
N ARG A 445 -1.90 -12.32 11.54
CA ARG A 445 -2.15 -10.91 11.21
C ARG A 445 -2.43 -10.71 9.72
N ALA A 446 -3.27 -9.74 9.40
CA ALA A 446 -3.48 -9.32 8.03
C ALA A 446 -2.22 -8.62 7.46
N ILE A 447 -1.89 -8.90 6.20
CA ILE A 447 -0.67 -8.40 5.56
C ILE A 447 -1.04 -7.68 4.24
N ALA A 448 -1.02 -6.36 4.27
CA ALA A 448 -1.37 -5.50 3.14
C ALA A 448 -0.16 -5.10 2.29
N THR A 449 0.69 -6.06 1.91
CA THR A 449 1.87 -5.80 1.07
C THR A 449 1.87 -6.65 -0.19
N ARG A 450 2.75 -6.31 -1.14
CA ARG A 450 2.95 -7.15 -2.35
C ARG A 450 3.58 -8.52 -2.04
N SER A 451 4.12 -8.70 -0.84
CA SER A 451 4.70 -9.97 -0.35
C SER A 451 3.73 -10.77 0.52
N SER A 452 2.44 -10.43 0.54
CA SER A 452 1.45 -11.09 1.42
C SER A 452 1.30 -12.58 1.16
N VAL A 453 1.51 -13.03 -0.06
CA VAL A 453 1.42 -14.46 -0.43
C VAL A 453 2.69 -15.21 -0.02
N GLU A 454 3.86 -14.64 -0.32
CA GLU A 454 5.16 -15.30 -0.08
C GLU A 454 5.41 -15.58 1.41
N VAL A 455 4.98 -14.68 2.31
CA VAL A 455 5.21 -14.83 3.75
C VAL A 455 4.25 -15.80 4.46
N ARG A 456 3.25 -16.32 3.73
CA ARG A 456 2.34 -17.37 4.23
C ARG A 456 2.89 -18.79 4.04
N SER A 457 4.10 -18.93 3.49
CA SER A 457 4.82 -20.19 3.39
C SER A 457 5.98 -20.22 4.39
N PRO A 458 6.45 -21.40 4.81
CA PRO A 458 7.68 -21.53 5.61
C PRO A 458 8.85 -20.79 4.97
N ILE A 459 9.78 -20.29 5.80
CA ILE A 459 10.97 -19.58 5.33
C ILE A 459 11.71 -20.48 4.32
N ASN A 460 12.03 -19.92 3.15
CA ASN A 460 12.75 -20.64 2.10
C ASN A 460 13.62 -19.70 1.27
N SER A 461 14.60 -20.25 0.57
CA SER A 461 15.60 -19.52 -0.22
C SER A 461 15.27 -19.43 -1.72
N LYS A 462 14.07 -19.81 -2.16
CA LYS A 462 13.66 -19.83 -3.59
C LYS A 462 13.82 -18.51 -4.34
N SER A 463 13.86 -17.40 -3.62
CA SER A 463 13.99 -16.07 -4.20
C SER A 463 15.45 -15.60 -4.38
N ILE A 464 16.44 -16.38 -3.95
CA ILE A 464 17.85 -16.07 -4.08
C ILE A 464 18.34 -16.44 -5.48
N GLY A 465 19.06 -15.53 -6.15
CA GLY A 465 19.67 -15.78 -7.45
C GLY A 465 18.67 -15.85 -8.62
N GLY A 466 17.39 -15.55 -8.37
CA GLY A 466 16.35 -15.55 -9.39
C GLY A 466 16.61 -14.56 -10.53
N TRP A 467 17.42 -13.53 -10.27
CA TRP A 467 17.87 -12.54 -11.25
C TRP A 467 18.64 -13.15 -12.41
N LYS A 468 19.32 -14.28 -12.21
CA LYS A 468 20.10 -14.97 -13.25
C LYS A 468 19.26 -15.39 -14.44
N ASN A 469 18.00 -15.75 -14.22
CA ASN A 469 17.02 -16.09 -15.25
C ASN A 469 16.58 -14.88 -16.10
N TYR A 470 16.91 -13.64 -15.65
CA TYR A 470 16.54 -12.38 -16.28
C TYR A 470 17.76 -11.52 -16.59
N ARG A 471 18.97 -12.13 -16.67
CA ARG A 471 20.25 -11.42 -16.80
C ARG A 471 20.25 -10.43 -17.96
N GLU A 472 19.75 -10.85 -19.13
CA GLU A 472 19.70 -10.01 -20.33
C GLU A 472 18.82 -8.77 -20.11
N MET A 473 17.62 -8.96 -19.56
CA MET A 473 16.72 -7.85 -19.25
C MET A 473 17.33 -6.89 -18.24
N LEU A 474 18.11 -7.40 -17.27
CA LEU A 474 18.69 -6.62 -16.18
C LEU A 474 20.00 -5.88 -16.54
N LYS A 475 20.53 -6.04 -17.74
CA LYS A 475 21.77 -5.36 -18.20
C LYS A 475 21.79 -3.86 -17.88
N PRO A 476 20.71 -3.06 -18.14
CA PRO A 476 20.73 -1.63 -17.83
C PRO A 476 20.89 -1.32 -16.34
N ALA A 477 20.37 -2.18 -15.46
CA ALA A 477 20.57 -2.04 -14.02
C ALA A 477 21.97 -2.47 -13.60
N LEU A 478 22.49 -3.53 -14.18
CA LEU A 478 23.84 -4.04 -13.94
C LEU A 478 24.91 -2.99 -14.28
N GLU A 479 24.79 -2.32 -15.43
CA GLU A 479 25.68 -1.23 -15.84
C GLU A 479 25.74 -0.07 -14.83
N ILE A 480 24.60 0.29 -14.24
CA ILE A 480 24.55 1.33 -13.21
C ILE A 480 25.17 0.83 -11.89
N LEU A 481 24.84 -0.38 -11.46
CA LEU A 481 25.34 -0.94 -10.20
C LEU A 481 26.87 -1.07 -10.20
N THR A 482 27.44 -1.53 -11.33
CA THR A 482 28.87 -1.81 -11.46
C THR A 482 29.74 -0.56 -11.57
N GLN A 483 29.16 0.63 -11.68
CA GLN A 483 29.85 1.89 -11.46
C GLN A 483 30.33 2.03 -10.00
N SER A 484 29.65 1.37 -9.06
CA SER A 484 30.13 1.26 -7.69
C SER A 484 31.13 0.11 -7.55
N GLU A 485 32.27 0.39 -6.92
CA GLU A 485 33.33 -0.61 -6.70
C GLU A 485 32.83 -1.86 -5.97
N LYS A 486 31.92 -1.69 -5.02
CA LYS A 486 31.28 -2.76 -4.26
C LYS A 486 30.62 -3.83 -5.16
N TYR A 487 30.11 -3.43 -6.31
CA TYR A 487 29.31 -4.29 -7.20
C TYR A 487 29.99 -4.71 -8.49
N ARG A 488 31.28 -4.35 -8.69
CA ARG A 488 32.06 -4.74 -9.90
C ARG A 488 32.08 -6.25 -10.13
N LYS A 489 32.10 -7.05 -9.04
CA LYS A 489 32.08 -8.52 -9.10
C LYS A 489 30.77 -9.11 -9.65
N LEU A 490 29.71 -8.33 -9.84
CA LEU A 490 28.46 -8.82 -10.47
C LEU A 490 28.62 -9.00 -11.99
N LEU A 491 29.71 -8.51 -12.58
CA LEU A 491 30.04 -8.72 -14.01
C LEU A 491 30.59 -10.12 -14.27
N SER A 492 31.30 -10.71 -13.32
CA SER A 492 31.80 -12.09 -13.35
C SER A 492 30.67 -13.08 -12.97
#